data_e7d00c342676a45b3667e84adaa715e4
#
_entry.id   e7d00c342676a45b3667e84adaa715e4
#
_cell.length_a   1.000
_cell.length_b   1.000
_cell.length_c   1.000
_cell.angle_alpha   90.00
_cell.angle_beta   90.00
_cell.angle_gamma   90.00
#
_symmetry.space_group_name_H-M   'P 1'
#
loop_
_entity.id
_entity.type
_entity.pdbx_description
1 polymer ?
#
loop_
_entity_poly.entity_id
_entity_poly.type
_entity_poly.pdbx_seq_one_letter_code
_entity_poly.pdbx_strand_id
1 'polypeptide(L)'
;MRLVLMLFALPLSAQTYDLAIANGRVLDPAGNLDAVRHIGIRAGKIAAISATPLAARVTIDAKGLVVTPGFIDLHSHGQTPENYGFKARDGVTTALELEVGVHPATPWYAQREGHALINYGASSGDLPARIAEMHDSGTLLPRDRAVERAATPEEFRHILDRVSLGLDQGALGIGLAIAYLPHESRAEVLALFRLAAARKVPLFVHMRNSGPREPGVIDSLQEVIADDAASGASLHVVHITSTGLRETALCLEMIQGARARGLDITTEAYPYTAGMTDLASAIFAEGWQERQGGISFGDLQWALTGERLTAESFARYRRQGGFVAIHAIPEEIVRLAISNPLVMIASDGILNEGKGHPRAAGTFARVLGRYVREQHALTLMDAVRKMTLMPADRLGLKSKGRISLGADADLALFDPDRVTDRATFENPAQYSEGIPYVIVNGTLVVNRGELVANIAPGRGIRR
;
A
#
# COMPACT_ATOMS: atom_id res chain seq x y z
N MET A 1 5.50 -59.77 47.54
CA MET A 1 6.37 -58.70 47.10
C MET A 1 5.54 -57.83 46.16
N ARG A 2 4.98 -56.71 46.67
CA ARG A 2 4.17 -55.75 45.84
C ARG A 2 5.08 -54.71 45.26
N LEU A 3 5.19 -54.67 43.95
CA LEU A 3 5.95 -53.66 43.20
C LEU A 3 5.13 -52.36 43.16
N VAL A 4 5.58 -51.30 43.83
CA VAL A 4 4.99 -49.97 43.77
C VAL A 4 5.65 -49.27 42.59
N LEU A 5 4.88 -49.06 41.49
CA LEU A 5 5.29 -48.23 40.33
C LEU A 5 5.12 -46.76 40.74
N MET A 6 6.21 -46.09 41.07
CA MET A 6 6.22 -44.61 41.17
C MET A 6 6.21 -44.02 39.74
N LEU A 7 5.08 -43.49 39.31
CA LEU A 7 5.02 -42.58 38.15
C LEU A 7 5.67 -41.24 38.53
N PHE A 8 6.86 -41.01 38.06
CA PHE A 8 7.45 -39.67 38.06
C PHE A 8 6.71 -38.83 36.99
N ALA A 9 5.82 -37.95 37.42
CA ALA A 9 5.32 -36.89 36.58
C ALA A 9 6.48 -35.92 36.31
N LEU A 10 7.07 -35.97 35.10
CA LEU A 10 7.97 -34.93 34.62
C LEU A 10 7.20 -33.61 34.63
N PRO A 11 7.75 -32.53 35.22
CA PRO A 11 7.10 -31.25 35.14
C PRO A 11 7.03 -30.85 33.64
N LEU A 12 5.84 -30.68 33.08
CA LEU A 12 5.66 -29.99 31.81
C LEU A 12 6.26 -28.60 32.00
N SER A 13 7.45 -28.39 31.49
CA SER A 13 8.05 -27.06 31.43
C SER A 13 7.03 -26.15 30.73
N ALA A 14 6.42 -25.25 31.50
CA ALA A 14 5.47 -24.30 30.97
C ALA A 14 6.15 -23.56 29.79
N GLN A 15 5.59 -23.72 28.60
CA GLN A 15 6.16 -23.21 27.35
C GLN A 15 6.18 -21.69 27.42
N THR A 16 7.34 -21.08 27.72
CA THR A 16 7.48 -19.63 27.86
C THR A 16 7.60 -18.97 26.50
N TYR A 17 6.73 -18.01 26.20
CA TYR A 17 6.77 -17.20 24.98
C TYR A 17 7.73 -16.01 25.15
N ASP A 18 8.21 -15.46 24.02
CA ASP A 18 9.05 -14.25 24.01
C ASP A 18 8.22 -13.04 24.41
N LEU A 19 7.01 -12.96 23.83
CA LEU A 19 6.04 -11.90 24.06
C LEU A 19 4.64 -12.52 24.11
N ALA A 20 3.80 -12.09 25.05
CA ALA A 20 2.37 -12.38 25.06
C ALA A 20 1.56 -11.09 24.93
N ILE A 21 0.53 -11.13 24.11
CA ILE A 21 -0.54 -10.13 24.09
C ILE A 21 -1.71 -10.72 24.88
N ALA A 22 -2.06 -10.10 26.00
CA ALA A 22 -3.09 -10.59 26.91
C ALA A 22 -4.38 -9.76 26.82
N ASN A 23 -5.54 -10.40 26.99
CA ASN A 23 -6.86 -9.74 27.14
C ASN A 23 -7.34 -8.89 25.94
N GLY A 24 -6.72 -9.01 24.76
CA GLY A 24 -7.11 -8.21 23.59
C GLY A 24 -8.31 -8.79 22.85
N ARG A 25 -9.17 -7.92 22.29
CA ARG A 25 -10.17 -8.33 21.31
C ARG A 25 -9.46 -8.64 20.00
N VAL A 26 -9.19 -9.92 19.75
CA VAL A 26 -8.52 -10.36 18.52
C VAL A 26 -9.52 -10.36 17.38
N LEU A 27 -9.20 -9.61 16.32
CA LEU A 27 -9.98 -9.50 15.11
C LEU A 27 -9.14 -10.00 13.93
N ASP A 28 -9.47 -11.19 13.43
CA ASP A 28 -8.78 -11.84 12.30
C ASP A 28 -9.73 -12.18 11.16
N PRO A 29 -9.67 -11.45 10.02
CA PRO A 29 -10.54 -11.72 8.86
C PRO A 29 -10.32 -13.10 8.23
N ALA A 30 -9.11 -13.66 8.31
CA ALA A 30 -8.80 -14.94 7.69
C ALA A 30 -9.50 -16.10 8.40
N GLY A 31 -9.54 -16.06 9.73
CA GLY A 31 -10.23 -17.04 10.57
C GLY A 31 -11.67 -16.66 10.93
N ASN A 32 -12.15 -15.50 10.47
CA ASN A 32 -13.40 -14.88 10.91
C ASN A 32 -13.50 -14.83 12.46
N LEU A 33 -12.38 -14.53 13.12
CA LEU A 33 -12.27 -14.48 14.57
C LEU A 33 -12.57 -13.06 15.06
N ASP A 34 -13.50 -12.94 16.00
CA ASP A 34 -13.78 -11.72 16.78
C ASP A 34 -14.06 -12.12 18.22
N ALA A 35 -13.00 -12.20 19.04
CA ALA A 35 -13.13 -12.63 20.43
C ALA A 35 -11.94 -12.19 21.29
N VAL A 36 -12.13 -12.09 22.59
CA VAL A 36 -11.01 -11.86 23.53
C VAL A 36 -10.15 -13.12 23.55
N ARG A 37 -8.85 -12.93 23.22
CA ARG A 37 -7.85 -14.00 23.20
C ARG A 37 -6.51 -13.50 23.76
N HIS A 38 -5.64 -14.46 24.04
CA HIS A 38 -4.24 -14.26 24.36
C HIS A 38 -3.39 -14.79 23.19
N ILE A 39 -2.41 -14.02 22.73
CA ILE A 39 -1.52 -14.42 21.63
C ILE A 39 -0.12 -14.61 22.22
N GLY A 40 0.46 -15.80 22.02
CA GLY A 40 1.86 -16.09 22.37
C GLY A 40 2.74 -16.03 21.15
N ILE A 41 3.81 -15.24 21.24
CA ILE A 41 4.79 -15.02 20.17
C ILE A 41 6.11 -15.67 20.57
N ARG A 42 6.71 -16.44 19.63
CA ARG A 42 8.02 -17.06 19.78
C ARG A 42 8.77 -17.00 18.46
N ALA A 43 10.04 -16.58 18.52
CA ALA A 43 10.93 -16.49 17.37
C ALA A 43 10.29 -15.74 16.18
N GLY A 44 9.57 -14.64 16.46
CA GLY A 44 8.94 -13.80 15.44
C GLY A 44 7.66 -14.38 14.83
N LYS A 45 7.14 -15.49 15.35
CA LYS A 45 5.92 -16.16 14.86
C LYS A 45 4.83 -16.22 15.92
N ILE A 46 3.58 -16.27 15.47
CA ILE A 46 2.43 -16.57 16.33
C ILE A 46 2.49 -18.07 16.69
N ALA A 47 2.81 -18.35 17.94
CA ALA A 47 3.01 -19.72 18.43
C ALA A 47 1.82 -20.25 19.24
N ALA A 48 0.94 -19.35 19.73
CA ALA A 48 -0.29 -19.72 20.43
C ALA A 48 -1.38 -18.66 20.25
N ILE A 49 -2.63 -19.12 20.21
CA ILE A 49 -3.84 -18.31 20.33
C ILE A 49 -4.71 -19.02 21.38
N SER A 50 -4.95 -18.39 22.53
CA SER A 50 -5.55 -19.05 23.70
C SER A 50 -6.70 -18.26 24.30
N ALA A 51 -7.67 -18.95 24.88
CA ALA A 51 -8.70 -18.34 25.72
C ALA A 51 -8.22 -18.09 27.15
N THR A 52 -7.09 -18.71 27.57
CA THR A 52 -6.49 -18.58 28.90
C THR A 52 -5.14 -17.88 28.82
N PRO A 53 -4.72 -17.17 29.89
CA PRO A 53 -3.44 -16.49 29.95
C PRO A 53 -2.24 -17.34 29.58
N LEU A 54 -1.26 -16.76 28.92
CA LEU A 54 -0.03 -17.41 28.47
C LEU A 54 1.18 -16.88 29.26
N ALA A 55 2.10 -17.76 29.67
CA ALA A 55 3.34 -17.38 30.31
C ALA A 55 4.36 -16.84 29.26
N ALA A 56 4.90 -15.64 29.45
CA ALA A 56 5.86 -15.03 28.56
C ALA A 56 6.93 -14.22 29.31
N ARG A 57 8.05 -13.94 28.66
CA ARG A 57 9.08 -13.05 29.20
C ARG A 57 8.60 -11.60 29.30
N VAL A 58 7.82 -11.15 28.32
CA VAL A 58 7.18 -9.86 28.28
C VAL A 58 5.68 -10.05 28.01
N THR A 59 4.85 -9.31 28.72
CA THR A 59 3.39 -9.35 28.50
C THR A 59 2.88 -7.93 28.26
N ILE A 60 2.12 -7.75 27.20
CA ILE A 60 1.35 -6.54 26.92
C ILE A 60 -0.10 -6.82 27.32
N ASP A 61 -0.65 -6.09 28.28
CA ASP A 61 -2.09 -6.12 28.57
C ASP A 61 -2.81 -5.25 27.53
N ALA A 62 -3.56 -5.91 26.65
CA ALA A 62 -4.33 -5.31 25.59
C ALA A 62 -5.82 -5.17 25.95
N LYS A 63 -6.16 -5.16 27.24
CA LYS A 63 -7.55 -4.95 27.70
C LYS A 63 -8.09 -3.62 27.14
N GLY A 64 -9.25 -3.69 26.46
CA GLY A 64 -9.87 -2.54 25.78
C GLY A 64 -9.33 -2.25 24.41
N LEU A 65 -8.28 -2.93 23.96
CA LEU A 65 -7.72 -2.78 22.61
C LEU A 65 -8.22 -3.86 21.65
N VAL A 66 -8.32 -3.50 20.39
CA VAL A 66 -8.44 -4.43 19.26
C VAL A 66 -7.05 -4.85 18.83
N VAL A 67 -6.86 -6.15 18.62
CA VAL A 67 -5.61 -6.76 18.13
C VAL A 67 -5.86 -7.34 16.75
N THR A 68 -5.19 -6.82 15.73
CA THR A 68 -5.35 -7.24 14.34
C THR A 68 -4.02 -7.72 13.75
N PRO A 69 -4.05 -8.41 12.60
CA PRO A 69 -2.84 -8.47 11.78
C PRO A 69 -2.35 -7.06 11.49
N GLY A 70 -1.05 -6.86 11.39
CA GLY A 70 -0.47 -5.59 10.99
C GLY A 70 -0.90 -5.20 9.57
N PHE A 71 -1.14 -3.92 9.34
CA PHE A 71 -1.63 -3.42 8.06
C PHE A 71 -0.56 -3.56 6.98
N ILE A 72 -1.01 -3.87 5.75
CA ILE A 72 -0.18 -4.02 4.55
C ILE A 72 -0.56 -2.92 3.58
N ASP A 73 0.36 -2.02 3.33
CA ASP A 73 0.23 -0.93 2.38
C ASP A 73 0.82 -1.33 1.04
N LEU A 74 -0.03 -1.64 0.06
CA LEU A 74 0.38 -2.06 -1.28
C LEU A 74 0.98 -0.93 -2.11
N HIS A 75 0.73 0.32 -1.72
CA HIS A 75 1.06 1.49 -2.51
C HIS A 75 1.73 2.54 -1.63
N SER A 76 3.05 2.46 -1.52
CA SER A 76 3.84 3.35 -0.67
C SER A 76 5.14 3.75 -1.36
N HIS A 77 5.22 5.00 -1.81
CA HIS A 77 6.44 5.57 -2.41
C HIS A 77 7.46 5.99 -1.33
N GLY A 78 7.00 6.18 -0.10
CA GLY A 78 7.84 6.54 1.03
C GLY A 78 8.59 5.35 1.62
N GLN A 79 9.73 4.99 1.04
CA GLN A 79 10.56 3.83 1.44
C GLN A 79 11.85 4.28 2.14
N THR A 80 11.72 5.23 3.09
CA THR A 80 12.80 5.80 3.89
C THR A 80 12.55 5.62 5.38
N PRO A 81 13.57 5.73 6.26
CA PRO A 81 13.39 5.64 7.71
C PRO A 81 12.31 6.61 8.25
N GLU A 82 12.25 7.84 7.73
CA GLU A 82 11.20 8.81 8.09
C GLU A 82 9.80 8.25 7.80
N ASN A 83 9.57 7.81 6.56
CA ASN A 83 8.28 7.30 6.13
C ASN A 83 7.89 6.01 6.88
N TYR A 84 8.85 5.12 7.16
CA TYR A 84 8.58 3.91 7.95
C TYR A 84 8.12 4.23 9.38
N GLY A 85 8.62 5.32 9.98
CA GLY A 85 8.16 5.79 11.28
C GLY A 85 6.67 6.20 11.26
N PHE A 86 6.26 6.99 10.27
CA PHE A 86 4.85 7.36 10.09
C PHE A 86 3.97 6.15 9.80
N LYS A 87 4.42 5.24 8.92
CA LYS A 87 3.70 4.00 8.62
C LYS A 87 3.52 3.12 9.86
N ALA A 88 4.57 2.90 10.65
CA ALA A 88 4.47 2.13 11.88
C ALA A 88 3.48 2.75 12.87
N ARG A 89 3.50 4.08 13.04
CA ARG A 89 2.57 4.82 13.90
C ARG A 89 1.12 4.81 13.39
N ASP A 90 0.90 4.46 12.12
CA ASP A 90 -0.41 4.25 11.49
C ASP A 90 -0.82 2.75 11.45
N GLY A 91 -0.09 1.87 12.16
CA GLY A 91 -0.38 0.44 12.27
C GLY A 91 0.15 -0.43 11.13
N VAL A 92 0.88 0.16 10.18
CA VAL A 92 1.46 -0.55 9.03
C VAL A 92 2.70 -1.33 9.48
N THR A 93 2.74 -2.60 9.12
CA THR A 93 3.87 -3.51 9.37
C THR A 93 4.59 -3.92 8.09
N THR A 94 3.98 -3.63 6.93
CA THR A 94 4.52 -3.93 5.60
C THR A 94 4.14 -2.81 4.64
N ALA A 95 5.13 -2.13 4.05
CA ALA A 95 4.93 -1.09 3.05
C ALA A 95 5.64 -1.45 1.74
N LEU A 96 4.91 -1.37 0.61
CA LEU A 96 5.36 -1.88 -0.67
C LEU A 96 5.32 -0.78 -1.75
N GLU A 97 6.37 -0.73 -2.56
CA GLU A 97 6.48 0.14 -3.74
C GLU A 97 6.08 -0.66 -4.99
N LEU A 98 4.79 -0.68 -5.32
CA LEU A 98 4.30 -1.58 -6.36
C LEU A 98 3.88 -0.87 -7.65
N GLU A 99 3.41 0.38 -7.60
CA GLU A 99 2.94 1.13 -8.78
C GLU A 99 4.10 1.54 -9.69
N VAL A 100 4.98 2.42 -9.20
CA VAL A 100 6.16 2.86 -9.96
C VAL A 100 7.17 1.73 -10.03
N GLY A 101 7.31 0.99 -8.94
CA GLY A 101 8.30 -0.06 -8.83
C GLY A 101 9.73 0.47 -8.77
N VAL A 102 10.69 -0.44 -8.95
CA VAL A 102 12.12 -0.12 -8.84
C VAL A 102 12.94 -0.74 -9.96
N HIS A 103 14.05 -0.11 -10.30
CA HIS A 103 15.10 -0.66 -11.15
C HIS A 103 16.46 -0.05 -10.78
N PRO A 104 17.51 -0.85 -10.57
CA PRO A 104 17.52 -2.32 -10.39
C PRO A 104 17.02 -2.73 -8.99
N ALA A 105 16.41 -3.93 -8.87
CA ALA A 105 15.79 -4.37 -7.62
C ALA A 105 16.81 -4.79 -6.55
N THR A 106 17.89 -5.50 -6.93
CA THR A 106 18.88 -6.00 -5.96
C THR A 106 19.48 -4.92 -5.08
N PRO A 107 20.05 -3.81 -5.59
CA PRO A 107 20.60 -2.76 -4.74
C PRO A 107 19.52 -2.03 -3.92
N TRP A 108 18.29 -1.90 -4.45
CA TRP A 108 17.19 -1.31 -3.71
C TRP A 108 16.86 -2.10 -2.43
N TYR A 109 16.81 -3.44 -2.52
CA TYR A 109 16.62 -4.30 -1.35
C TYR A 109 17.81 -4.25 -0.39
N ALA A 110 19.06 -4.30 -0.92
CA ALA A 110 20.27 -4.29 -0.12
C ALA A 110 20.41 -3.02 0.75
N GLN A 111 19.99 -1.87 0.23
CA GLN A 111 20.02 -0.60 0.98
C GLN A 111 19.08 -0.59 2.21
N ARG A 112 18.09 -1.46 2.26
CA ARG A 112 17.07 -1.53 3.33
C ARG A 112 17.30 -2.67 4.30
N GLU A 113 18.09 -3.65 3.92
CA GLU A 113 18.40 -4.81 4.75
C GLU A 113 19.11 -4.38 6.03
N GLY A 114 18.54 -4.75 7.20
CA GLY A 114 19.05 -4.34 8.51
C GLY A 114 18.81 -2.87 8.88
N HIS A 115 18.09 -2.10 8.03
CA HIS A 115 17.84 -0.66 8.26
C HIS A 115 16.35 -0.31 8.28
N ALA A 116 15.47 -1.22 7.88
CA ALA A 116 14.03 -0.95 7.80
C ALA A 116 13.30 -1.25 9.11
N LEU A 117 12.49 -0.31 9.59
CA LEU A 117 11.66 -0.48 10.78
C LEU A 117 10.51 -1.45 10.55
N ILE A 118 9.94 -1.48 9.35
CA ILE A 118 8.83 -2.33 8.94
C ILE A 118 9.22 -3.16 7.71
N ASN A 119 8.45 -4.20 7.38
CA ASN A 119 8.70 -5.01 6.19
C ASN A 119 8.51 -4.15 4.94
N TYR A 120 9.30 -4.44 3.90
CA TYR A 120 9.36 -3.69 2.67
C TYR A 120 9.44 -4.63 1.46
N GLY A 121 9.05 -4.14 0.30
CA GLY A 121 9.15 -4.86 -0.96
C GLY A 121 8.79 -3.96 -2.12
N ALA A 122 9.11 -4.40 -3.35
CA ALA A 122 8.84 -3.63 -4.55
C ALA A 122 8.47 -4.50 -5.73
N SER A 123 7.78 -3.93 -6.71
CA SER A 123 7.65 -4.45 -8.06
C SER A 123 8.88 -4.10 -8.90
N SER A 124 9.07 -4.78 -10.02
CA SER A 124 9.96 -4.35 -11.09
C SER A 124 9.23 -3.32 -11.95
N GLY A 125 9.70 -2.08 -11.97
CA GLY A 125 8.99 -0.99 -12.63
C GLY A 125 9.37 -0.83 -14.10
N ASP A 126 8.38 -0.71 -14.98
CA ASP A 126 8.58 -0.28 -16.36
C ASP A 126 9.15 1.14 -16.42
N LEU A 127 8.53 2.06 -15.67
CA LEU A 127 8.92 3.47 -15.66
C LEU A 127 10.40 3.69 -15.28
N PRO A 128 10.93 3.17 -14.15
CA PRO A 128 12.36 3.31 -13.84
C PRO A 128 13.28 2.53 -14.80
N ALA A 129 12.82 1.42 -15.39
CA ALA A 129 13.57 0.73 -16.43
C ALA A 129 13.68 1.58 -17.70
N ARG A 130 12.60 2.28 -18.07
CA ARG A 130 12.52 3.20 -19.22
C ARG A 130 13.36 4.45 -19.01
N ILE A 131 13.31 5.07 -17.80
CA ILE A 131 14.20 6.18 -17.41
C ILE A 131 15.67 5.77 -17.62
N ALA A 132 16.05 4.59 -17.15
CA ALA A 132 17.43 4.10 -17.25
C ALA A 132 17.84 3.83 -18.70
N GLU A 133 16.98 3.17 -19.52
CA GLU A 133 17.29 2.83 -20.90
C GLU A 133 17.35 4.03 -21.82
N MET A 134 16.40 4.94 -21.69
CA MET A 134 16.31 6.14 -22.53
C MET A 134 17.21 7.29 -22.04
N HIS A 135 17.95 7.08 -20.94
CA HIS A 135 18.79 8.10 -20.30
C HIS A 135 17.99 9.37 -19.97
N ASP A 136 16.78 9.20 -19.44
CA ASP A 136 15.93 10.30 -18.96
C ASP A 136 16.51 10.90 -17.67
N SER A 137 16.38 12.20 -17.47
CA SER A 137 16.92 12.90 -16.30
C SER A 137 16.07 12.77 -15.04
N GLY A 138 14.88 12.17 -15.14
CA GLY A 138 13.99 11.92 -14.02
C GLY A 138 14.54 10.89 -13.04
N THR A 139 14.03 10.93 -11.81
CA THR A 139 14.41 9.96 -10.74
C THR A 139 13.26 9.07 -10.33
N LEU A 140 12.18 9.64 -9.77
CA LEU A 140 10.94 8.93 -9.46
C LEU A 140 10.01 8.89 -10.68
N LEU A 141 9.81 10.04 -11.33
CA LEU A 141 9.01 10.19 -12.54
C LEU A 141 9.87 10.72 -13.69
N PRO A 142 9.56 10.38 -14.95
CA PRO A 142 10.32 10.82 -16.11
C PRO A 142 10.13 12.33 -16.36
N ARG A 143 11.11 12.96 -16.97
CA ARG A 143 11.14 14.42 -17.18
C ARG A 143 11.37 14.87 -18.59
N ASP A 144 12.07 14.10 -19.40
CA ASP A 144 12.47 14.48 -20.76
C ASP A 144 12.29 13.34 -21.78
N ARG A 145 13.30 12.58 -22.11
CA ARG A 145 13.29 11.64 -23.24
C ARG A 145 12.17 10.60 -23.22
N ALA A 146 11.85 10.06 -22.03
CA ALA A 146 10.77 9.10 -21.89
C ALA A 146 9.37 9.73 -21.96
N VAL A 147 9.28 11.05 -21.75
CA VAL A 147 8.05 11.85 -21.90
C VAL A 147 7.89 12.37 -23.33
N GLU A 148 8.99 12.74 -24.00
CA GLU A 148 8.98 13.46 -25.28
C GLU A 148 8.82 12.55 -26.49
N ARG A 149 9.19 11.26 -26.39
CA ARG A 149 9.13 10.31 -27.50
C ARG A 149 8.84 8.87 -27.06
N ALA A 150 8.35 8.09 -28.00
CA ALA A 150 8.27 6.63 -27.83
C ALA A 150 9.66 6.00 -27.75
N ALA A 151 9.77 4.86 -27.07
CA ALA A 151 10.94 4.02 -27.15
C ALA A 151 11.07 3.44 -28.58
N THR A 152 12.30 3.28 -29.06
CA THR A 152 12.54 2.49 -30.27
C THR A 152 12.28 1.00 -29.98
N PRO A 153 12.07 0.16 -31.01
CA PRO A 153 11.91 -1.29 -30.80
C PRO A 153 13.07 -1.95 -30.05
N GLU A 154 14.29 -1.44 -30.22
CA GLU A 154 15.47 -1.93 -29.50
C GLU A 154 15.47 -1.49 -28.04
N GLU A 155 15.23 -0.20 -27.76
CA GLU A 155 15.07 0.32 -26.39
C GLU A 155 13.96 -0.43 -25.65
N PHE A 156 12.81 -0.66 -26.30
CA PHE A 156 11.71 -1.38 -25.65
C PHE A 156 12.06 -2.84 -25.32
N ARG A 157 12.79 -3.52 -26.19
CA ARG A 157 13.30 -4.87 -25.88
C ARG A 157 14.20 -4.84 -24.65
N HIS A 158 15.12 -3.87 -24.53
CA HIS A 158 15.98 -3.71 -23.34
C HIS A 158 15.17 -3.35 -22.09
N ILE A 159 14.10 -2.55 -22.22
CA ILE A 159 13.19 -2.24 -21.11
C ILE A 159 12.52 -3.53 -20.60
N LEU A 160 11.99 -4.37 -21.49
CA LEU A 160 11.43 -5.68 -21.11
C LEU A 160 12.45 -6.58 -20.42
N ASP A 161 13.69 -6.62 -20.92
CA ASP A 161 14.78 -7.40 -20.31
C ASP A 161 15.10 -6.88 -18.90
N ARG A 162 15.13 -5.57 -18.69
CA ARG A 162 15.32 -4.95 -17.37
C ARG A 162 14.18 -5.26 -16.38
N VAL A 163 12.93 -5.19 -16.85
CA VAL A 163 11.76 -5.57 -16.05
C VAL A 163 11.81 -7.05 -15.69
N SER A 164 12.14 -7.92 -16.65
CA SER A 164 12.30 -9.36 -16.42
C SER A 164 13.42 -9.65 -15.41
N LEU A 165 14.56 -8.97 -15.52
CA LEU A 165 15.68 -9.08 -14.57
C LEU A 165 15.25 -8.70 -13.15
N GLY A 166 14.45 -7.64 -12.98
CA GLY A 166 13.93 -7.24 -11.66
C GLY A 166 13.09 -8.34 -11.03
N LEU A 167 12.29 -9.06 -11.82
CA LEU A 167 11.53 -10.23 -11.34
C LEU A 167 12.46 -11.37 -10.91
N ASP A 168 13.56 -11.62 -11.65
CA ASP A 168 14.58 -12.61 -11.28
C ASP A 168 15.32 -12.22 -9.98
N GLN A 169 15.39 -10.93 -9.69
CA GLN A 169 15.95 -10.39 -8.46
C GLN A 169 14.96 -10.40 -7.27
N GLY A 170 13.75 -10.96 -7.44
CA GLY A 170 12.76 -11.17 -6.39
C GLY A 170 11.72 -10.06 -6.25
N ALA A 171 11.53 -9.22 -7.28
CA ALA A 171 10.44 -8.26 -7.30
C ALA A 171 9.06 -8.96 -7.28
N LEU A 172 8.08 -8.35 -6.61
CA LEU A 172 6.77 -8.94 -6.29
C LEU A 172 5.79 -8.95 -7.46
N GLY A 173 6.05 -8.16 -8.49
CA GLY A 173 5.19 -7.98 -9.66
C GLY A 173 5.79 -6.99 -10.63
N ILE A 174 4.98 -6.47 -11.55
CA ILE A 174 5.37 -5.41 -12.47
C ILE A 174 4.61 -4.14 -12.12
N GLY A 175 5.33 -3.04 -11.92
CA GLY A 175 4.78 -1.70 -11.75
C GLY A 175 4.67 -1.01 -13.12
N LEU A 176 3.50 -0.41 -13.39
CA LEU A 176 3.19 0.17 -14.71
C LEU A 176 2.44 1.49 -14.52
N ALA A 177 3.15 2.61 -14.64
CA ALA A 177 2.60 3.94 -14.42
C ALA A 177 2.40 4.69 -15.76
N ILE A 178 1.44 4.20 -16.57
CA ILE A 178 1.21 4.60 -17.97
C ILE A 178 0.91 6.11 -18.11
N ALA A 179 0.21 6.70 -17.15
CA ALA A 179 -0.16 8.13 -17.19
C ALA A 179 1.04 9.07 -17.30
N TYR A 180 2.22 8.64 -16.86
CA TYR A 180 3.45 9.43 -16.93
C TYR A 180 4.25 9.22 -18.22
N LEU A 181 3.80 8.31 -19.09
CA LEU A 181 4.47 7.88 -20.33
C LEU A 181 3.54 8.12 -21.54
N PRO A 182 3.31 9.37 -21.98
CA PRO A 182 2.31 9.69 -23.00
C PRO A 182 2.56 9.03 -24.36
N HIS A 183 3.80 8.64 -24.62
CA HIS A 183 4.21 7.99 -25.88
C HIS A 183 4.34 6.46 -25.75
N GLU A 184 4.05 5.86 -24.59
CA GLU A 184 4.01 4.42 -24.45
C GLU A 184 2.80 3.84 -25.20
N SER A 185 3.09 2.95 -26.17
CA SER A 185 2.07 2.38 -27.03
C SER A 185 1.27 1.28 -26.32
N ARG A 186 0.04 1.04 -26.79
CA ARG A 186 -0.78 -0.10 -26.32
C ARG A 186 -0.12 -1.46 -26.57
N ALA A 187 0.70 -1.56 -27.62
CA ALA A 187 1.44 -2.80 -27.91
C ALA A 187 2.55 -3.06 -26.88
N GLU A 188 3.21 -2.01 -26.37
CA GLU A 188 4.18 -2.12 -25.28
C GLU A 188 3.50 -2.52 -23.97
N VAL A 189 2.37 -1.89 -23.62
CA VAL A 189 1.56 -2.25 -22.44
C VAL A 189 1.14 -3.72 -22.50
N LEU A 190 0.57 -4.18 -23.62
CA LEU A 190 0.19 -5.60 -23.81
C LEU A 190 1.41 -6.54 -23.69
N ALA A 191 2.60 -6.13 -24.13
CA ALA A 191 3.79 -6.96 -23.98
C ALA A 191 4.20 -7.12 -22.51
N LEU A 192 4.06 -6.08 -21.68
CA LEU A 192 4.26 -6.14 -20.23
C LEU A 192 3.22 -7.04 -19.54
N PHE A 193 1.95 -6.99 -19.95
CA PHE A 193 0.93 -7.93 -19.50
C PHE A 193 1.29 -9.39 -19.83
N ARG A 194 1.73 -9.65 -21.05
CA ARG A 194 2.20 -11.00 -21.45
C ARG A 194 3.41 -11.47 -20.64
N LEU A 195 4.36 -10.57 -20.34
CA LEU A 195 5.51 -10.88 -19.48
C LEU A 195 5.01 -11.25 -18.07
N ALA A 196 4.10 -10.46 -17.47
CA ALA A 196 3.53 -10.74 -16.16
C ALA A 196 2.81 -12.10 -16.11
N ALA A 197 1.99 -12.40 -17.12
CA ALA A 197 1.30 -13.69 -17.26
C ALA A 197 2.29 -14.87 -17.36
N ALA A 198 3.31 -14.75 -18.20
CA ALA A 198 4.35 -15.77 -18.36
C ALA A 198 5.14 -16.01 -17.07
N ARG A 199 5.37 -14.96 -16.29
CA ARG A 199 6.08 -14.99 -15.00
C ARG A 199 5.15 -15.31 -13.82
N LYS A 200 3.82 -15.35 -14.03
CA LYS A 200 2.77 -15.56 -13.00
C LYS A 200 2.89 -14.56 -11.84
N VAL A 201 3.01 -13.30 -12.17
CA VAL A 201 3.06 -12.18 -11.22
C VAL A 201 1.95 -11.17 -11.52
N PRO A 202 1.47 -10.40 -10.51
CA PRO A 202 0.53 -9.32 -10.73
C PRO A 202 1.19 -8.11 -11.41
N LEU A 203 0.36 -7.34 -12.15
CA LEU A 203 0.69 -5.97 -12.54
C LEU A 203 -0.06 -4.99 -11.62
N PHE A 204 0.61 -3.89 -11.29
CA PHE A 204 0.06 -2.75 -10.54
C PHE A 204 0.03 -1.55 -11.48
N VAL A 205 -1.18 -1.14 -11.89
CA VAL A 205 -1.34 -0.26 -13.05
C VAL A 205 -1.97 1.07 -12.67
N HIS A 206 -1.19 2.15 -12.81
CA HIS A 206 -1.72 3.50 -12.95
C HIS A 206 -2.17 3.70 -14.40
N MET A 207 -3.47 3.76 -14.61
CA MET A 207 -4.07 3.82 -15.94
C MET A 207 -3.67 5.08 -16.71
N ARG A 208 -3.76 5.02 -18.03
CA ARG A 208 -3.30 6.06 -18.98
C ARG A 208 -3.97 7.41 -18.78
N ASN A 209 -5.29 7.43 -18.65
CA ASN A 209 -6.08 8.65 -18.52
C ASN A 209 -6.95 8.61 -17.26
N SER A 210 -7.28 9.81 -16.78
CA SER A 210 -8.14 10.03 -15.63
C SER A 210 -9.39 10.83 -16.03
N GLY A 211 -10.42 10.76 -15.18
CA GLY A 211 -11.61 11.60 -15.29
C GLY A 211 -12.53 11.24 -16.45
N PRO A 212 -13.59 12.05 -16.63
CA PRO A 212 -14.70 11.72 -17.52
C PRO A 212 -14.47 12.09 -19.00
N ARG A 213 -13.48 12.95 -19.29
CA ARG A 213 -13.25 13.45 -20.66
C ARG A 213 -12.59 12.37 -21.51
N GLU A 214 -13.23 11.97 -22.59
CA GLU A 214 -12.71 11.00 -23.56
C GLU A 214 -11.53 11.58 -24.42
N PRO A 215 -10.44 10.80 -24.60
CA PRO A 215 -10.17 9.52 -23.95
C PRO A 215 -9.91 9.69 -22.44
N GLY A 216 -10.73 9.02 -21.62
CA GLY A 216 -10.76 9.19 -20.17
C GLY A 216 -10.47 7.91 -19.40
N VAL A 217 -10.96 7.85 -18.15
CA VAL A 217 -10.75 6.69 -17.28
C VAL A 217 -11.44 5.43 -17.83
N ILE A 218 -12.61 5.58 -18.50
CA ILE A 218 -13.34 4.42 -19.04
C ILE A 218 -12.55 3.77 -20.18
N ASP A 219 -12.00 4.56 -21.12
CA ASP A 219 -11.13 4.05 -22.18
C ASP A 219 -9.90 3.34 -21.61
N SER A 220 -9.32 3.91 -20.56
CA SER A 220 -8.12 3.36 -19.94
C SER A 220 -8.42 2.07 -19.16
N LEU A 221 -9.56 1.98 -18.50
CA LEU A 221 -9.98 0.75 -17.83
C LEU A 221 -10.33 -0.34 -18.85
N GLN A 222 -10.96 0.01 -19.97
CA GLN A 222 -11.18 -0.91 -21.08
C GLN A 222 -9.86 -1.44 -21.67
N GLU A 223 -8.85 -0.57 -21.85
CA GLU A 223 -7.52 -0.96 -22.32
C GLU A 223 -6.92 -2.05 -21.41
N VAL A 224 -6.82 -1.81 -20.10
CA VAL A 224 -6.17 -2.75 -19.18
C VAL A 224 -7.00 -4.01 -18.92
N ILE A 225 -8.32 -3.96 -18.96
CA ILE A 225 -9.19 -5.15 -18.91
C ILE A 225 -9.04 -6.00 -20.18
N ALA A 226 -8.92 -5.37 -21.37
CA ALA A 226 -8.69 -6.08 -22.61
C ALA A 226 -7.31 -6.77 -22.63
N ASP A 227 -6.26 -6.09 -22.12
CA ASP A 227 -4.92 -6.65 -22.02
C ASP A 227 -4.85 -7.80 -21.00
N ASP A 228 -5.56 -7.69 -19.86
CA ASP A 228 -5.72 -8.78 -18.90
C ASP A 228 -6.40 -10.00 -19.53
N ALA A 229 -7.53 -9.79 -20.20
CA ALA A 229 -8.26 -10.86 -20.89
C ALA A 229 -7.44 -11.52 -22.02
N ALA A 230 -6.65 -10.73 -22.76
CA ALA A 230 -5.83 -11.22 -23.88
C ALA A 230 -4.56 -11.94 -23.42
N SER A 231 -4.04 -11.63 -22.25
CA SER A 231 -2.79 -12.19 -21.72
C SER A 231 -3.00 -13.28 -20.67
N GLY A 232 -4.12 -13.24 -19.94
CA GLY A 232 -4.35 -14.05 -18.75
C GLY A 232 -3.48 -13.61 -17.56
N ALA A 233 -3.10 -12.34 -17.52
CA ALA A 233 -2.35 -11.75 -16.42
C ALA A 233 -3.23 -11.56 -15.16
N SER A 234 -2.63 -11.08 -14.09
CA SER A 234 -3.29 -10.76 -12.83
C SER A 234 -3.18 -9.25 -12.63
N LEU A 235 -4.29 -8.52 -12.76
CA LEU A 235 -4.34 -7.05 -12.78
C LEU A 235 -4.70 -6.46 -11.42
N HIS A 236 -3.94 -5.47 -10.96
CA HIS A 236 -4.33 -4.56 -9.88
C HIS A 236 -4.38 -3.13 -10.39
N VAL A 237 -5.58 -2.54 -10.43
CA VAL A 237 -5.78 -1.14 -10.78
C VAL A 237 -5.55 -0.30 -9.53
N VAL A 238 -4.53 0.56 -9.53
CA VAL A 238 -4.21 1.37 -8.34
C VAL A 238 -5.14 2.58 -8.20
N HIS A 239 -5.29 3.09 -6.98
CA HIS A 239 -6.00 4.32 -6.57
C HIS A 239 -7.19 4.72 -7.45
N ILE A 240 -8.18 3.82 -7.58
CA ILE A 240 -9.34 3.98 -8.50
C ILE A 240 -10.09 5.30 -8.34
N THR A 241 -10.07 5.93 -7.16
CA THR A 241 -10.77 7.19 -6.89
C THR A 241 -10.11 8.39 -7.54
N SER A 242 -8.77 8.44 -7.59
CA SER A 242 -8.05 9.58 -8.19
C SER A 242 -8.02 9.54 -9.71
N THR A 243 -8.09 8.34 -10.30
CA THR A 243 -8.22 8.20 -11.75
C THR A 243 -9.67 8.26 -12.20
N GLY A 244 -10.58 7.61 -11.46
CA GLY A 244 -12.01 7.54 -11.76
C GLY A 244 -12.76 8.84 -11.50
N LEU A 245 -12.38 9.59 -10.47
CA LEU A 245 -13.14 10.75 -10.03
C LEU A 245 -14.64 10.40 -9.90
N ARG A 246 -15.53 11.16 -10.56
CA ARG A 246 -16.97 10.89 -10.53
C ARG A 246 -17.38 9.60 -11.26
N GLU A 247 -16.52 9.07 -12.16
CA GLU A 247 -16.76 7.80 -12.89
C GLU A 247 -16.37 6.55 -12.06
N THR A 248 -15.87 6.71 -10.84
CA THR A 248 -15.42 5.60 -9.97
C THR A 248 -16.50 4.52 -9.80
N ALA A 249 -17.78 4.89 -9.67
CA ALA A 249 -18.86 3.93 -9.54
C ALA A 249 -18.97 2.99 -10.76
N LEU A 250 -18.92 3.56 -11.97
CA LEU A 250 -18.93 2.81 -13.23
C LEU A 250 -17.65 1.96 -13.37
N CYS A 251 -16.47 2.50 -12.99
CA CYS A 251 -15.24 1.72 -13.00
C CYS A 251 -15.33 0.48 -12.10
N LEU A 252 -15.91 0.61 -10.90
CA LEU A 252 -16.10 -0.52 -9.98
C LEU A 252 -17.11 -1.54 -10.52
N GLU A 253 -18.17 -1.09 -11.19
CA GLU A 253 -19.13 -1.98 -11.90
C GLU A 253 -18.43 -2.77 -13.01
N MET A 254 -17.59 -2.11 -13.83
CA MET A 254 -16.81 -2.77 -14.89
C MET A 254 -15.83 -3.81 -14.32
N ILE A 255 -15.12 -3.49 -13.24
CA ILE A 255 -14.22 -4.44 -12.55
C ILE A 255 -15.03 -5.63 -12.02
N GLN A 256 -16.17 -5.38 -11.37
CA GLN A 256 -17.05 -6.44 -10.89
C GLN A 256 -17.54 -7.35 -12.03
N GLY A 257 -17.96 -6.76 -13.15
CA GLY A 257 -18.38 -7.49 -14.35
C GLY A 257 -17.27 -8.34 -14.95
N ALA A 258 -16.05 -7.84 -15.01
CA ALA A 258 -14.87 -8.56 -15.48
C ALA A 258 -14.53 -9.75 -14.55
N ARG A 259 -14.52 -9.53 -13.23
CA ARG A 259 -14.33 -10.58 -12.23
C ARG A 259 -15.37 -11.68 -12.28
N ALA A 260 -16.64 -11.32 -12.49
CA ALA A 260 -17.72 -12.28 -12.65
C ALA A 260 -17.55 -13.19 -13.88
N ARG A 261 -16.72 -12.79 -14.84
CA ARG A 261 -16.32 -13.56 -16.03
C ARG A 261 -14.99 -14.30 -15.88
N GLY A 262 -14.42 -14.28 -14.65
CA GLY A 262 -13.21 -15.04 -14.32
C GLY A 262 -11.89 -14.29 -14.47
N LEU A 263 -11.90 -12.99 -14.78
CA LEU A 263 -10.67 -12.20 -14.80
C LEU A 263 -10.17 -11.91 -13.36
N ASP A 264 -8.86 -11.99 -13.15
CA ASP A 264 -8.24 -11.73 -11.84
C ASP A 264 -7.88 -10.26 -11.68
N ILE A 265 -8.90 -9.43 -11.43
CA ILE A 265 -8.74 -7.98 -11.28
C ILE A 265 -9.03 -7.57 -9.84
N THR A 266 -8.16 -6.74 -9.26
CA THR A 266 -8.34 -6.09 -7.96
C THR A 266 -8.10 -4.59 -8.08
N THR A 267 -8.49 -3.83 -7.04
CA THR A 267 -8.28 -2.37 -7.01
C THR A 267 -8.16 -1.87 -5.57
N GLU A 268 -7.67 -0.66 -5.43
CA GLU A 268 -7.47 0.03 -4.16
C GLU A 268 -7.91 1.48 -4.20
N ALA A 269 -8.04 2.09 -3.01
CA ALA A 269 -8.26 3.52 -2.83
C ALA A 269 -7.67 3.99 -1.49
N TYR A 270 -7.40 5.28 -1.38
CA TYR A 270 -7.07 5.96 -0.13
C TYR A 270 -8.21 6.86 0.35
N PRO A 271 -8.32 7.12 1.67
CA PRO A 271 -9.46 7.82 2.28
C PRO A 271 -9.31 9.35 2.27
N TYR A 272 -8.90 9.94 1.14
CA TYR A 272 -8.67 11.39 1.00
C TYR A 272 -9.27 11.93 -0.29
N THR A 273 -9.64 13.21 -0.26
CA THR A 273 -10.29 13.94 -1.36
C THR A 273 -9.32 14.57 -2.35
N ALA A 274 -8.02 14.29 -2.23
CA ALA A 274 -6.99 14.78 -3.14
C ALA A 274 -6.00 13.66 -3.49
N GLY A 275 -5.51 13.69 -4.73
CA GLY A 275 -4.30 12.98 -5.15
C GLY A 275 -3.06 13.85 -4.96
N MET A 276 -1.88 13.31 -5.28
CA MET A 276 -0.62 14.07 -5.28
C MET A 276 0.33 13.50 -6.33
N THR A 277 0.96 14.39 -7.10
CA THR A 277 2.04 14.02 -8.04
C THR A 277 3.02 15.17 -8.24
N ASP A 278 4.10 14.95 -9.00
CA ASP A 278 5.03 16.03 -9.39
C ASP A 278 4.39 16.94 -10.43
N LEU A 279 4.42 18.24 -10.18
CA LEU A 279 3.83 19.24 -11.06
C LEU A 279 4.53 19.30 -12.44
N ALA A 280 5.80 18.88 -12.54
CA ALA A 280 6.52 18.79 -13.81
C ALA A 280 6.12 17.58 -14.67
N SER A 281 5.35 16.63 -14.13
CA SER A 281 4.96 15.40 -14.82
C SER A 281 4.04 15.62 -16.03
N ALA A 282 3.92 14.59 -16.89
CA ALA A 282 3.05 14.58 -18.06
C ALA A 282 1.54 14.74 -17.71
N ILE A 283 1.13 14.45 -16.48
CA ILE A 283 -0.24 14.64 -15.99
C ILE A 283 -0.74 16.09 -16.26
N PHE A 284 0.16 17.07 -16.12
CA PHE A 284 -0.16 18.49 -16.29
C PHE A 284 0.13 19.02 -17.72
N ALA A 285 0.16 18.13 -18.75
CA ALA A 285 0.19 18.54 -20.14
C ALA A 285 -1.08 19.35 -20.51
N GLU A 286 -1.07 20.03 -21.65
CA GLU A 286 -2.20 20.84 -22.14
C GLU A 286 -3.53 20.07 -22.01
N GLY A 287 -4.59 20.75 -21.53
CA GLY A 287 -5.90 20.15 -21.26
C GLY A 287 -6.00 19.34 -19.96
N TRP A 288 -5.02 19.47 -19.06
CA TRP A 288 -5.02 18.74 -17.78
C TRP A 288 -6.24 19.04 -16.89
N GLN A 289 -6.74 20.29 -16.93
CA GLN A 289 -7.87 20.71 -16.09
C GLN A 289 -9.12 19.87 -16.40
N GLU A 290 -9.44 19.72 -17.67
CA GLU A 290 -10.59 18.93 -18.13
C GLU A 290 -10.40 17.44 -17.83
N ARG A 291 -9.18 16.91 -18.01
CA ARG A 291 -8.86 15.50 -17.66
C ARG A 291 -8.98 15.25 -16.17
N GLN A 292 -8.76 16.26 -15.33
CA GLN A 292 -8.94 16.17 -13.88
C GLN A 292 -10.35 16.60 -13.43
N GLY A 293 -11.36 16.52 -14.31
CA GLY A 293 -12.75 16.78 -13.96
C GLY A 293 -13.17 18.25 -13.99
N GLY A 294 -12.44 19.12 -14.71
CA GLY A 294 -12.76 20.53 -14.86
C GLY A 294 -12.29 21.41 -13.70
N ILE A 295 -11.27 20.99 -12.97
CA ILE A 295 -10.72 21.74 -11.84
C ILE A 295 -9.94 22.99 -12.28
N SER A 296 -9.77 23.92 -11.36
CA SER A 296 -9.03 25.18 -11.52
C SER A 296 -7.60 25.08 -10.98
N PHE A 297 -6.78 26.11 -11.21
CA PHE A 297 -5.48 26.23 -10.54
C PHE A 297 -5.62 26.28 -9.02
N GLY A 298 -6.70 26.87 -8.47
CA GLY A 298 -6.98 26.97 -7.04
C GLY A 298 -7.26 25.62 -6.37
N ASP A 299 -7.56 24.57 -7.15
CA ASP A 299 -7.72 23.21 -6.64
C ASP A 299 -6.38 22.46 -6.52
N LEU A 300 -5.28 23.09 -6.92
CA LEU A 300 -3.92 22.61 -6.72
C LEU A 300 -3.31 23.25 -5.47
N GLN A 301 -2.69 22.44 -4.61
CA GLN A 301 -2.02 22.89 -3.39
C GLN A 301 -0.55 22.48 -3.41
N TRP A 302 0.36 23.47 -3.40
CA TRP A 302 1.80 23.21 -3.38
C TRP A 302 2.23 22.55 -2.07
N ALA A 303 2.82 21.36 -2.14
CA ALA A 303 3.07 20.54 -0.94
C ALA A 303 4.09 21.17 0.04
N LEU A 304 5.04 21.98 -0.46
CA LEU A 304 6.06 22.60 0.40
C LEU A 304 5.50 23.70 1.31
N THR A 305 4.58 24.52 0.81
CA THR A 305 4.10 25.71 1.51
C THR A 305 2.61 25.65 1.91
N GLY A 306 1.84 24.75 1.31
CA GLY A 306 0.37 24.74 1.43
C GLY A 306 -0.34 25.78 0.56
N GLU A 307 0.39 26.52 -0.30
CA GLU A 307 -0.17 27.54 -1.20
C GLU A 307 -1.16 26.91 -2.20
N ARG A 308 -2.35 27.51 -2.32
CA ARG A 308 -3.25 27.25 -3.45
C ARG A 308 -2.78 28.00 -4.67
N LEU A 309 -2.68 27.29 -5.81
CA LEU A 309 -2.03 27.86 -6.98
C LEU A 309 -2.90 28.87 -7.74
N THR A 310 -2.22 29.76 -8.41
CA THR A 310 -2.73 30.62 -9.49
C THR A 310 -2.11 30.18 -10.81
N ALA A 311 -2.59 30.70 -11.95
CA ALA A 311 -1.95 30.44 -13.24
C ALA A 311 -0.46 30.81 -13.26
N GLU A 312 -0.11 31.90 -12.57
CA GLU A 312 1.27 32.39 -12.46
C GLU A 312 2.15 31.47 -11.61
N SER A 313 1.70 31.11 -10.38
CA SER A 313 2.45 30.22 -9.50
C SER A 313 2.51 28.79 -10.07
N PHE A 314 1.47 28.32 -10.76
CA PHE A 314 1.49 27.06 -11.51
C PHE A 314 2.63 27.07 -12.56
N ALA A 315 2.69 28.09 -13.41
CA ALA A 315 3.73 28.19 -14.45
C ALA A 315 5.16 28.24 -13.85
N ARG A 316 5.32 28.90 -12.70
CA ARG A 316 6.58 28.96 -11.95
C ARG A 316 6.99 27.59 -11.41
N TYR A 317 6.10 26.93 -10.65
CA TYR A 317 6.38 25.65 -10.00
C TYR A 317 6.48 24.49 -10.98
N ARG A 318 5.76 24.55 -12.13
CA ARG A 318 5.89 23.55 -13.18
C ARG A 318 7.31 23.49 -13.77
N ARG A 319 8.00 24.64 -13.90
CA ARG A 319 9.41 24.65 -14.32
C ARG A 319 10.37 24.15 -13.25
N GLN A 320 10.03 24.39 -11.99
CA GLN A 320 10.82 23.96 -10.84
C GLN A 320 10.71 22.45 -10.61
N GLY A 321 9.52 21.86 -10.79
CA GLY A 321 9.16 20.54 -10.33
C GLY A 321 8.94 20.49 -8.82
N GLY A 322 8.28 19.43 -8.37
CA GLY A 322 7.93 19.18 -6.97
C GLY A 322 6.47 18.80 -6.79
N PHE A 323 6.13 18.30 -5.62
CA PHE A 323 4.81 17.73 -5.36
C PHE A 323 3.71 18.78 -5.20
N VAL A 324 2.56 18.45 -5.78
CA VAL A 324 1.32 19.21 -5.69
C VAL A 324 0.15 18.28 -5.36
N ALA A 325 -0.65 18.63 -4.35
CA ALA A 325 -1.92 17.96 -4.09
C ALA A 325 -2.99 18.46 -5.07
N ILE A 326 -3.82 17.54 -5.58
CA ILE A 326 -4.86 17.77 -6.57
C ILE A 326 -6.20 17.49 -5.91
N HIS A 327 -6.94 18.52 -5.49
CA HIS A 327 -8.23 18.43 -4.81
C HIS A 327 -9.37 18.23 -5.80
N ALA A 328 -9.47 17.03 -6.38
CA ALA A 328 -10.43 16.70 -7.42
C ALA A 328 -11.40 15.56 -7.05
N ILE A 329 -11.17 14.84 -5.94
CA ILE A 329 -11.94 13.65 -5.57
C ILE A 329 -13.08 14.06 -4.63
N PRO A 330 -14.37 13.94 -5.01
CA PRO A 330 -15.49 14.23 -4.11
C PRO A 330 -15.52 13.27 -2.91
N GLU A 331 -15.92 13.77 -1.73
CA GLU A 331 -16.01 12.95 -0.50
C GLU A 331 -16.98 11.77 -0.65
N GLU A 332 -18.09 11.95 -1.36
CA GLU A 332 -19.04 10.89 -1.65
C GLU A 332 -18.42 9.74 -2.47
N ILE A 333 -17.49 10.06 -3.35
CA ILE A 333 -16.74 9.07 -4.15
C ILE A 333 -15.71 8.34 -3.27
N VAL A 334 -15.01 9.05 -2.40
CA VAL A 334 -14.13 8.40 -1.41
C VAL A 334 -14.93 7.43 -0.56
N ARG A 335 -16.06 7.87 0.01
CA ARG A 335 -16.91 7.04 0.84
C ARG A 335 -17.44 5.81 0.08
N LEU A 336 -17.89 5.99 -1.17
CA LEU A 336 -18.35 4.92 -2.06
C LEU A 336 -17.24 3.86 -2.23
N ALA A 337 -16.03 4.28 -2.55
CA ALA A 337 -14.91 3.37 -2.76
C ALA A 337 -14.48 2.65 -1.46
N ILE A 338 -14.33 3.39 -0.36
CA ILE A 338 -13.91 2.81 0.93
C ILE A 338 -14.94 1.77 1.43
N SER A 339 -16.23 1.98 1.21
CA SER A 339 -17.28 1.01 1.59
C SER A 339 -17.42 -0.16 0.61
N ASN A 340 -16.95 -0.05 -0.63
CA ASN A 340 -17.11 -1.11 -1.64
C ASN A 340 -16.26 -2.34 -1.31
N PRO A 341 -16.83 -3.57 -1.27
CA PRO A 341 -16.11 -4.79 -0.89
C PRO A 341 -14.95 -5.18 -1.81
N LEU A 342 -14.90 -4.68 -3.05
CA LEU A 342 -13.83 -4.96 -4.01
C LEU A 342 -12.56 -4.15 -3.76
N VAL A 343 -12.68 -3.01 -3.07
CA VAL A 343 -11.62 -2.02 -2.93
C VAL A 343 -10.76 -2.31 -1.70
N MET A 344 -9.46 -2.47 -1.89
CA MET A 344 -8.46 -2.51 -0.83
C MET A 344 -8.13 -1.09 -0.35
N ILE A 345 -7.48 -0.99 0.81
CA ILE A 345 -6.96 0.27 1.33
C ILE A 345 -5.46 0.30 1.11
N ALA A 346 -5.00 1.35 0.45
CA ALA A 346 -3.58 1.65 0.30
C ALA A 346 -3.34 3.16 0.45
N SER A 347 -2.11 3.59 0.64
CA SER A 347 -1.88 5.01 0.97
C SER A 347 -1.50 5.87 -0.23
N ASP A 348 -0.78 5.33 -1.19
CA ASP A 348 -0.15 6.11 -2.26
C ASP A 348 0.71 7.27 -1.67
N GLY A 349 1.35 6.98 -0.52
CA GLY A 349 1.93 8.00 0.35
C GLY A 349 3.43 8.16 0.21
N ILE A 350 3.87 9.42 0.23
CA ILE A 350 5.26 9.82 0.38
C ILE A 350 5.34 11.12 1.18
N LEU A 351 6.31 11.20 2.08
CA LEU A 351 6.80 12.44 2.67
C LEU A 351 8.26 12.64 2.30
N ASN A 352 8.63 13.87 2.04
CA ASN A 352 9.99 14.30 1.83
C ASN A 352 10.28 15.46 2.78
N GLU A 353 11.17 15.24 3.74
CA GLU A 353 11.50 16.22 4.79
C GLU A 353 10.24 16.79 5.48
N GLY A 354 9.33 15.91 5.87
CA GLY A 354 8.08 16.28 6.54
C GLY A 354 7.03 16.95 5.65
N LYS A 355 7.24 17.05 4.33
CA LYS A 355 6.33 17.65 3.37
C LYS A 355 5.76 16.61 2.40
N GLY A 356 4.51 16.78 2.00
CA GLY A 356 3.83 15.86 1.09
C GLY A 356 2.32 15.81 1.36
N HIS A 357 1.75 14.63 1.22
CA HIS A 357 0.31 14.40 1.41
C HIS A 357 0.03 13.71 2.74
N PRO A 358 -1.04 14.09 3.49
CA PRO A 358 -1.40 13.48 4.78
C PRO A 358 -1.64 11.96 4.71
N ARG A 359 -1.97 11.42 3.53
CA ARG A 359 -2.14 9.99 3.31
C ARG A 359 -0.89 9.15 3.62
N ALA A 360 0.29 9.75 3.63
CA ALA A 360 1.52 9.06 4.00
C ALA A 360 1.57 8.67 5.49
N ALA A 361 0.88 9.42 6.36
CA ALA A 361 0.98 9.30 7.82
C ALA A 361 -0.33 8.85 8.50
N GLY A 362 -1.50 8.93 7.82
CA GLY A 362 -2.79 8.74 8.51
C GLY A 362 -3.84 7.92 7.76
N THR A 363 -3.51 7.22 6.68
CA THR A 363 -4.48 6.49 5.85
C THR A 363 -5.27 5.44 6.65
N PHE A 364 -4.58 4.60 7.40
CA PHE A 364 -5.19 3.44 8.06
C PHE A 364 -5.98 3.86 9.30
N ALA A 365 -5.44 4.76 10.11
CA ALA A 365 -6.16 5.34 11.25
C ALA A 365 -7.39 6.14 10.82
N ARG A 366 -7.32 6.86 9.68
CA ARG A 366 -8.46 7.58 9.12
C ARG A 366 -9.60 6.63 8.70
N VAL A 367 -9.29 5.48 8.12
CA VAL A 367 -10.32 4.47 7.81
C VAL A 367 -10.99 4.00 9.10
N LEU A 368 -10.23 3.68 10.14
CA LEU A 368 -10.76 3.19 11.42
C LEU A 368 -11.55 4.28 12.17
N GLY A 369 -11.01 5.49 12.25
CA GLY A 369 -11.65 6.60 12.95
C GLY A 369 -12.85 7.15 12.19
N ARG A 370 -12.61 7.71 11.01
CA ARG A 370 -13.63 8.44 10.25
C ARG A 370 -14.66 7.51 9.59
N TYR A 371 -14.24 6.49 8.85
CA TYR A 371 -15.17 5.70 8.04
C TYR A 371 -15.83 4.55 8.83
N VAL A 372 -15.13 3.94 9.79
CA VAL A 372 -15.73 2.90 10.64
C VAL A 372 -16.49 3.54 11.82
N ARG A 373 -15.78 4.27 12.71
CA ARG A 373 -16.37 4.75 13.97
C ARG A 373 -17.36 5.88 13.78
N GLU A 374 -17.02 6.92 12.99
CA GLU A 374 -17.84 8.13 12.88
C GLU A 374 -18.94 8.03 11.83
N GLN A 375 -18.60 7.54 10.63
CA GLN A 375 -19.53 7.48 9.50
C GLN A 375 -20.27 6.16 9.35
N HIS A 376 -19.83 5.08 10.03
CA HIS A 376 -20.39 3.73 9.89
C HIS A 376 -20.49 3.28 8.44
N ALA A 377 -19.52 3.66 7.61
CA ALA A 377 -19.50 3.37 6.17
C ALA A 377 -19.16 1.90 5.87
N LEU A 378 -18.44 1.24 6.77
CA LEU A 378 -18.12 -0.19 6.71
C LEU A 378 -17.93 -0.74 8.14
N THR A 379 -18.00 -2.07 8.27
CA THR A 379 -17.75 -2.73 9.54
C THR A 379 -16.25 -2.71 9.90
N LEU A 380 -15.92 -2.84 11.18
CA LEU A 380 -14.54 -2.93 11.62
C LEU A 380 -13.83 -4.17 11.02
N MET A 381 -14.53 -5.31 10.92
CA MET A 381 -14.00 -6.53 10.30
C MET A 381 -13.67 -6.31 8.82
N ASP A 382 -14.55 -5.62 8.07
CA ASP A 382 -14.31 -5.33 6.66
C ASP A 382 -13.16 -4.35 6.47
N ALA A 383 -13.04 -3.34 7.32
CA ALA A 383 -11.90 -2.42 7.30
C ALA A 383 -10.58 -3.18 7.50
N VAL A 384 -10.50 -4.01 8.53
CA VAL A 384 -9.30 -4.83 8.79
C VAL A 384 -9.02 -5.78 7.63
N ARG A 385 -10.04 -6.43 7.05
CA ARG A 385 -9.89 -7.30 5.85
C ARG A 385 -9.26 -6.56 4.67
N LYS A 386 -9.72 -5.35 4.38
CA LYS A 386 -9.23 -4.49 3.29
C LYS A 386 -7.79 -4.02 3.50
N MET A 387 -7.35 -3.91 4.75
CA MET A 387 -6.02 -3.43 5.14
C MET A 387 -5.02 -4.56 5.41
N THR A 388 -5.46 -5.83 5.46
CA THR A 388 -4.61 -6.96 5.89
C THR A 388 -4.72 -8.17 4.98
N LEU A 389 -5.85 -8.89 5.02
CA LEU A 389 -6.03 -10.15 4.31
C LEU A 389 -6.06 -9.98 2.79
N MET A 390 -6.84 -9.01 2.29
CA MET A 390 -6.97 -8.78 0.84
C MET A 390 -5.63 -8.43 0.19
N PRO A 391 -4.81 -7.48 0.70
CA PRO A 391 -3.49 -7.23 0.16
C PRO A 391 -2.53 -8.42 0.30
N ALA A 392 -2.58 -9.17 1.40
CA ALA A 392 -1.78 -10.37 1.57
C ALA A 392 -2.12 -11.45 0.53
N ASP A 393 -3.42 -11.69 0.30
CA ASP A 393 -3.89 -12.68 -0.67
C ASP A 393 -3.55 -12.25 -2.12
N ARG A 394 -3.63 -10.95 -2.45
CA ARG A 394 -3.22 -10.42 -3.76
C ARG A 394 -1.78 -10.76 -4.10
N LEU A 395 -0.91 -10.73 -3.11
CA LEU A 395 0.52 -11.02 -3.26
C LEU A 395 0.90 -12.48 -2.93
N GLY A 396 -0.07 -13.33 -2.56
CA GLY A 396 0.19 -14.70 -2.14
C GLY A 396 0.98 -14.84 -0.84
N LEU A 397 0.95 -13.82 0.03
CA LEU A 397 1.68 -13.78 1.32
C LEU A 397 0.96 -14.61 2.40
N LYS A 398 1.16 -15.89 2.39
CA LYS A 398 0.42 -16.85 3.23
C LYS A 398 0.69 -16.74 4.74
N SER A 399 1.82 -16.13 5.13
CA SER A 399 2.19 -15.93 6.54
C SER A 399 1.85 -14.54 7.07
N LYS A 400 1.32 -13.64 6.25
CA LYS A 400 0.99 -12.24 6.60
C LYS A 400 -0.51 -11.97 6.47
N GLY A 401 -0.97 -10.85 7.04
CA GLY A 401 -2.36 -10.40 6.95
C GLY A 401 -3.35 -11.27 7.71
N ARG A 402 -2.88 -12.11 8.65
CA ARG A 402 -3.68 -13.05 9.43
C ARG A 402 -3.11 -13.33 10.81
N ILE A 403 -3.98 -13.71 11.75
CA ILE A 403 -3.59 -14.19 13.08
C ILE A 403 -3.86 -15.71 13.13
N SER A 404 -2.86 -16.50 12.76
CA SER A 404 -2.93 -17.96 12.77
C SER A 404 -1.60 -18.55 13.25
N LEU A 405 -1.63 -19.79 13.72
CA LEU A 405 -0.41 -20.48 14.17
C LEU A 405 0.61 -20.56 13.04
N GLY A 406 1.85 -20.16 13.32
CA GLY A 406 2.96 -20.13 12.37
C GLY A 406 3.01 -18.87 11.50
N ALA A 407 1.99 -18.01 11.51
CA ALA A 407 2.03 -16.71 10.83
C ALA A 407 3.12 -15.81 11.42
N ASP A 408 3.59 -14.86 10.62
CA ASP A 408 4.50 -13.82 11.11
C ASP A 408 3.80 -13.01 12.21
N ALA A 409 4.51 -12.71 13.28
CA ALA A 409 3.98 -11.88 14.35
C ALA A 409 4.08 -10.40 13.98
N ASP A 410 3.31 -10.02 12.94
CA ASP A 410 3.09 -8.66 12.50
C ASP A 410 1.69 -8.26 12.99
N LEU A 411 1.62 -7.40 14.00
CA LEU A 411 0.37 -7.06 14.68
C LEU A 411 0.24 -5.56 14.88
N ALA A 412 -0.99 -5.06 14.77
CA ALA A 412 -1.37 -3.70 15.18
C ALA A 412 -2.40 -3.78 16.31
N LEU A 413 -2.17 -3.02 17.39
CA LEU A 413 -3.08 -2.91 18.52
C LEU A 413 -3.58 -1.48 18.61
N PHE A 414 -4.88 -1.28 18.58
CA PHE A 414 -5.47 0.06 18.64
C PHE A 414 -6.69 0.13 19.56
N ASP A 415 -6.92 1.32 20.07
CA ASP A 415 -8.12 1.69 20.82
C ASP A 415 -9.22 2.07 19.81
N PRO A 416 -10.30 1.29 19.67
CA PRO A 416 -11.34 1.55 18.67
C PRO A 416 -12.11 2.85 18.91
N ASP A 417 -12.13 3.34 20.15
CA ASP A 417 -12.83 4.57 20.51
C ASP A 417 -11.98 5.84 20.28
N ARG A 418 -10.64 5.67 20.14
CA ARG A 418 -9.69 6.79 20.08
C ARG A 418 -8.87 6.86 18.78
N VAL A 419 -8.77 5.77 18.03
CA VAL A 419 -7.95 5.74 16.80
C VAL A 419 -8.40 6.80 15.81
N THR A 420 -7.44 7.64 15.37
CA THR A 420 -7.69 8.73 14.42
C THR A 420 -6.40 9.19 13.77
N ASP A 421 -6.52 9.71 12.53
CA ASP A 421 -5.45 10.44 11.87
C ASP A 421 -5.34 11.87 12.42
N ARG A 422 -4.13 12.46 12.35
CA ARG A 422 -3.84 13.84 12.75
C ARG A 422 -3.26 14.66 11.61
N ALA A 423 -2.76 13.98 10.59
CA ALA A 423 -2.13 14.60 9.43
C ALA A 423 -3.13 15.41 8.61
N THR A 424 -2.74 16.63 8.22
CA THR A 424 -3.50 17.54 7.35
C THR A 424 -2.68 17.92 6.12
N PHE A 425 -3.28 18.56 5.13
CA PHE A 425 -2.55 19.04 3.95
C PHE A 425 -1.55 20.13 4.28
N GLU A 426 -1.77 20.92 5.33
CA GLU A 426 -0.87 21.97 5.83
C GLU A 426 0.25 21.40 6.69
N ASN A 427 -0.06 20.34 7.44
CA ASN A 427 0.87 19.64 8.33
C ASN A 427 0.77 18.12 8.15
N PRO A 428 1.35 17.57 7.08
CA PRO A 428 1.18 16.16 6.74
C PRO A 428 2.02 15.20 7.59
N ALA A 429 3.08 15.68 8.23
CA ALA A 429 3.99 14.89 9.05
C ALA A 429 3.52 14.82 10.51
N GLN A 430 2.34 14.23 10.74
CA GLN A 430 1.79 14.02 12.08
C GLN A 430 1.47 12.55 12.28
N TYR A 431 1.85 12.03 13.44
CA TYR A 431 1.54 10.65 13.81
C TYR A 431 0.04 10.47 14.11
N SER A 432 -0.49 9.32 13.71
CA SER A 432 -1.82 8.87 14.12
C SER A 432 -1.88 8.63 15.63
N GLU A 433 -3.05 8.81 16.21
CA GLU A 433 -3.35 8.57 17.62
C GLU A 433 -4.17 7.29 17.81
N GLY A 434 -4.14 6.74 19.04
CA GLY A 434 -4.95 5.58 19.41
C GLY A 434 -4.37 4.22 18.96
N ILE A 435 -3.11 4.17 18.50
CA ILE A 435 -2.39 2.93 18.13
C ILE A 435 -1.20 2.77 19.09
N PRO A 436 -1.39 2.24 20.31
CA PRO A 436 -0.33 2.18 21.31
C PRO A 436 0.75 1.14 21.03
N TYR A 437 0.46 0.07 20.27
CA TYR A 437 1.45 -0.97 20.03
C TYR A 437 1.42 -1.47 18.59
N VAL A 438 2.61 -1.59 17.99
CA VAL A 438 2.82 -2.24 16.69
C VAL A 438 4.00 -3.20 16.80
N ILE A 439 3.82 -4.40 16.28
CA ILE A 439 4.80 -5.48 16.34
C ILE A 439 5.13 -5.90 14.91
N VAL A 440 6.41 -5.98 14.59
CA VAL A 440 6.92 -6.41 13.28
C VAL A 440 7.87 -7.60 13.48
N ASN A 441 7.58 -8.72 12.85
CA ASN A 441 8.35 -9.95 12.99
C ASN A 441 8.61 -10.32 14.48
N GLY A 442 7.61 -10.09 15.34
CA GLY A 442 7.69 -10.37 16.79
C GLY A 442 8.41 -9.31 17.62
N THR A 443 8.90 -8.24 17.00
CA THR A 443 9.60 -7.13 17.67
C THR A 443 8.67 -5.94 17.80
N LEU A 444 8.59 -5.37 18.99
CA LEU A 444 7.79 -4.18 19.29
C LEU A 444 8.46 -2.95 18.65
N VAL A 445 7.82 -2.35 17.64
CA VAL A 445 8.32 -1.15 16.92
C VAL A 445 7.63 0.14 17.38
N VAL A 446 6.37 0.01 17.85
CA VAL A 446 5.66 1.09 18.58
C VAL A 446 5.31 0.56 19.96
N ASN A 447 5.68 1.30 20.99
CA ASN A 447 5.45 0.95 22.39
C ASN A 447 4.80 2.12 23.12
N ARG A 448 3.57 1.94 23.60
CA ARG A 448 2.74 2.97 24.28
C ARG A 448 2.60 4.26 23.46
N GLY A 449 2.51 4.09 22.13
CA GLY A 449 2.36 5.20 21.22
C GLY A 449 3.68 5.88 20.79
N GLU A 450 4.84 5.37 21.19
CA GLU A 450 6.15 5.92 20.81
C GLU A 450 6.94 4.93 19.95
N LEU A 451 7.71 5.43 18.99
CA LEU A 451 8.64 4.62 18.21
C LEU A 451 9.77 4.10 19.09
N VAL A 452 10.07 2.81 18.99
CA VAL A 452 11.22 2.22 19.66
C VAL A 452 12.48 2.53 18.85
N ALA A 453 13.45 3.18 19.50
CA ALA A 453 14.68 3.63 18.84
C ALA A 453 15.67 2.48 18.59
N ASN A 454 16.52 2.65 17.59
CA ASN A 454 17.67 1.78 17.28
C ASN A 454 17.31 0.31 17.01
N ILE A 455 16.14 0.07 16.37
CA ILE A 455 15.72 -1.25 15.93
C ILE A 455 15.34 -1.22 14.44
N ALA A 456 15.54 -2.33 13.76
CA ALA A 456 15.22 -2.49 12.35
C ALA A 456 14.78 -3.95 12.07
N PRO A 457 13.63 -4.40 12.61
CA PRO A 457 13.17 -5.78 12.45
C PRO A 457 12.55 -6.05 11.08
N GLY A 458 12.37 -5.02 10.25
CA GLY A 458 11.77 -5.13 8.93
C GLY A 458 12.57 -6.03 8.00
N ARG A 459 11.87 -6.81 7.19
CA ARG A 459 12.45 -7.76 6.24
C ARG A 459 11.99 -7.46 4.84
N GLY A 460 12.87 -7.69 3.86
CA GLY A 460 12.54 -7.64 2.45
C GLY A 460 11.54 -8.75 2.08
N ILE A 461 10.38 -8.36 1.58
CA ILE A 461 9.40 -9.28 1.01
C ILE A 461 9.79 -9.50 -0.44
N ARG A 462 10.09 -10.73 -0.80
CA ARG A 462 10.48 -11.14 -2.15
C ARG A 462 9.62 -12.30 -2.61
N ARG A 463 9.57 -12.46 -3.92
CA ARG A 463 8.96 -13.63 -4.55
C ARG A 463 9.84 -14.87 -4.43
#